data_784bb503f23f9382ed5e3c7b7328ef78
#
_entry.id   784bb503f23f9382ed5e3c7b7328ef78
#
_cell.length_a   1.000
_cell.length_b   1.000
_cell.length_c   1.000
_cell.angle_alpha   90.00
_cell.angle_beta   90.00
_cell.angle_gamma   90.00
#
_symmetry.space_group_name_H-M   'P 1'
#
loop_
_entity.id
_entity.type
_entity.pdbx_description
1 polymer ?
#
loop_
_entity_poly.entity_id
_entity_poly.type
_entity_poly.pdbx_seq_one_letter_code
_entity_poly.pdbx_strand_id
1 'polypeptide(L)'
;MSPIRLALANLTLSPLSSVVNSLLLALGTASIAVLLLANQQLTATLERNAAGIDLVIGAKGSPLQLVLAGIYHADVPPGNIGFEEVQKWNAHPMVNSAIPLSIGDSYQGHRIIGTTPDFVNLYNAKLETGDLWARPFDCLLYTSPSPRDRTRSRMPSSA
;
A
#
# COMPACT_ATOMS: atom_id res chain seq x y z
N MET A 1 5.32 -42.20 43.05
CA MET A 1 6.29 -41.12 42.70
C MET A 1 5.57 -40.15 41.80
N SER A 2 5.60 -38.85 42.10
CA SER A 2 4.88 -37.87 41.26
C SER A 2 5.62 -37.64 39.95
N PRO A 3 4.93 -37.57 38.81
CA PRO A 3 5.53 -37.39 37.49
C PRO A 3 6.40 -36.11 37.41
N ILE A 4 6.09 -35.11 38.21
CA ILE A 4 6.83 -33.85 38.30
C ILE A 4 8.24 -34.07 38.88
N ARG A 5 8.40 -34.92 39.90
CA ARG A 5 9.72 -35.24 40.49
C ARG A 5 10.61 -36.02 39.53
N LEU A 6 10.02 -36.92 38.73
CA LEU A 6 10.73 -37.63 37.67
C LEU A 6 11.20 -36.69 36.55
N ALA A 7 10.36 -35.73 36.13
CA ALA A 7 10.72 -34.75 35.15
C ALA A 7 11.87 -33.82 35.62
N LEU A 8 11.80 -33.35 36.87
CA LEU A 8 12.84 -32.53 37.48
C LEU A 8 14.17 -33.28 37.63
N ALA A 9 14.13 -34.56 38.05
CA ALA A 9 15.33 -35.39 38.15
C ALA A 9 15.97 -35.64 36.77
N ASN A 10 15.20 -35.81 35.72
CA ASN A 10 15.70 -35.99 34.36
C ASN A 10 16.37 -34.72 33.80
N LEU A 11 15.86 -33.55 34.16
CA LEU A 11 16.46 -32.26 33.81
C LEU A 11 17.87 -32.08 34.38
N THR A 12 18.10 -32.58 35.58
CA THR A 12 19.43 -32.48 36.26
C THR A 12 20.42 -33.57 35.84
N LEU A 13 19.92 -34.74 35.43
CA LEU A 13 20.77 -35.87 35.04
C LEU A 13 21.31 -35.77 33.60
N SER A 14 20.61 -35.08 32.72
CA SER A 14 21.02 -34.88 31.30
C SER A 14 20.89 -33.43 30.86
N PRO A 15 21.75 -32.53 31.32
CA PRO A 15 21.59 -31.09 31.08
C PRO A 15 21.68 -30.73 29.59
N LEU A 16 22.53 -31.40 28.82
CA LEU A 16 22.66 -31.13 27.37
C LEU A 16 21.38 -31.48 26.61
N SER A 17 20.78 -32.61 26.87
CA SER A 17 19.52 -33.03 26.25
C SER A 17 18.38 -32.11 26.65
N SER A 18 18.33 -31.67 27.90
CA SER A 18 17.33 -30.72 28.40
C SER A 18 17.43 -29.35 27.72
N VAL A 19 18.64 -28.84 27.52
CA VAL A 19 18.89 -27.58 26.83
C VAL A 19 18.45 -27.68 25.37
N VAL A 20 18.82 -28.74 24.67
CA VAL A 20 18.45 -28.96 23.27
C VAL A 20 16.91 -29.03 23.11
N ASN A 21 16.24 -29.81 23.96
CA ASN A 21 14.79 -29.95 23.93
C ASN A 21 14.08 -28.61 24.23
N SER A 22 14.56 -27.85 25.21
CA SER A 22 14.02 -26.54 25.55
C SER A 22 14.20 -25.55 24.38
N LEU A 23 15.34 -25.58 23.72
CA LEU A 23 15.64 -24.74 22.58
C LEU A 23 14.76 -25.08 21.36
N LEU A 24 14.56 -26.38 21.11
CA LEU A 24 13.63 -26.84 20.06
C LEU A 24 12.18 -26.42 20.34
N LEU A 25 11.75 -26.57 21.59
CA LEU A 25 10.40 -26.14 21.99
C LEU A 25 10.24 -24.62 21.88
N ALA A 26 11.22 -23.85 22.33
CA ALA A 26 11.23 -22.41 22.23
C ALA A 26 11.21 -21.96 20.75
N LEU A 27 12.01 -22.60 19.90
CA LEU A 27 12.01 -22.29 18.45
C LEU A 27 10.66 -22.60 17.80
N GLY A 28 10.05 -23.73 18.13
CA GLY A 28 8.74 -24.11 17.64
C GLY A 28 7.64 -23.12 18.06
N THR A 29 7.60 -22.76 19.33
CA THR A 29 6.63 -21.77 19.84
C THR A 29 6.87 -20.38 19.28
N ALA A 30 8.12 -19.96 19.13
CA ALA A 30 8.49 -18.70 18.52
C ALA A 30 8.03 -18.62 17.04
N SER A 31 8.22 -19.70 16.28
CA SER A 31 7.78 -19.75 14.88
C SER A 31 6.27 -19.59 14.75
N ILE A 32 5.49 -20.24 15.59
CA ILE A 32 4.02 -20.10 15.60
C ILE A 32 3.63 -18.67 15.98
N ALA A 33 4.26 -18.10 17.00
CA ALA A 33 3.97 -16.72 17.42
C ALA A 33 4.27 -15.70 16.32
N VAL A 34 5.41 -15.86 15.63
CA VAL A 34 5.77 -14.98 14.49
C VAL A 34 4.74 -15.08 13.37
N LEU A 35 4.30 -16.29 13.01
CA LEU A 35 3.29 -16.48 11.97
C LEU A 35 1.94 -15.83 12.33
N LEU A 36 1.50 -15.98 13.58
CA LEU A 36 0.26 -15.37 14.06
C LEU A 36 0.36 -13.84 14.06
N LEU A 37 1.46 -13.28 14.56
CA LEU A 37 1.68 -11.83 14.54
C LEU A 37 1.77 -11.28 13.13
N ALA A 38 2.48 -11.95 12.22
CA ALA A 38 2.59 -11.55 10.84
C ALA A 38 1.22 -11.54 10.13
N ASN A 39 0.41 -12.58 10.36
CA ASN A 39 -0.93 -12.65 9.81
C ASN A 39 -1.83 -11.52 10.33
N GLN A 40 -1.81 -11.26 11.64
CA GLN A 40 -2.59 -10.16 12.22
C GLN A 40 -2.15 -8.79 11.70
N GLN A 41 -0.86 -8.54 11.61
CA GLN A 41 -0.34 -7.27 11.08
C GLN A 41 -0.68 -7.07 9.61
N LEU A 42 -0.59 -8.15 8.80
CA LEU A 42 -0.94 -8.09 7.39
C LEU A 42 -2.42 -7.77 7.22
N THR A 43 -3.30 -8.50 7.90
CA THR A 43 -4.75 -8.25 7.83
C THR A 43 -5.10 -6.83 8.27
N ALA A 44 -4.57 -6.37 9.40
CA ALA A 44 -4.82 -5.01 9.87
C ALA A 44 -4.31 -3.93 8.91
N THR A 45 -3.20 -4.18 8.21
CA THR A 45 -2.67 -3.25 7.21
C THR A 45 -3.54 -3.22 5.96
N LEU A 46 -3.99 -4.39 5.48
CA LEU A 46 -4.89 -4.49 4.33
C LEU A 46 -6.24 -3.80 4.61
N GLU A 47 -6.84 -4.04 5.75
CA GLU A 47 -8.09 -3.39 6.17
C GLU A 47 -7.93 -1.88 6.29
N ARG A 48 -6.82 -1.40 6.84
CA ARG A 48 -6.55 0.03 6.99
C ARG A 48 -6.40 0.72 5.64
N ASN A 49 -5.73 0.09 4.68
CA ASN A 49 -5.55 0.65 3.34
C ASN A 49 -6.84 0.67 2.52
N ALA A 50 -7.76 -0.26 2.79
CA ALA A 50 -9.08 -0.31 2.15
C ALA A 50 -10.14 0.52 2.91
N ALA A 51 -9.82 1.05 4.10
CA ALA A 51 -10.79 1.78 4.91
C ALA A 51 -11.30 3.04 4.19
N GLY A 52 -12.61 3.16 4.10
CA GLY A 52 -13.27 4.29 3.44
C GLY A 52 -13.40 4.15 1.92
N ILE A 53 -13.02 3.00 1.34
CA ILE A 53 -13.18 2.71 -0.08
C ILE A 53 -14.19 1.57 -0.23
N ASP A 54 -15.40 1.90 -0.68
CA ASP A 54 -16.48 0.93 -0.86
C ASP A 54 -16.48 0.32 -2.27
N LEU A 55 -16.02 1.07 -3.27
CA LEU A 55 -16.05 0.66 -4.67
C LEU A 55 -14.85 1.21 -5.45
N VAL A 56 -14.28 0.39 -6.29
CA VAL A 56 -13.24 0.78 -7.26
C VAL A 56 -13.79 0.59 -8.68
N ILE A 57 -13.75 1.65 -9.47
CA ILE A 57 -14.20 1.65 -10.87
C ILE A 57 -13.00 1.90 -11.77
N GLY A 58 -12.86 1.10 -12.80
CA GLY A 58 -11.76 1.24 -13.77
C GLY A 58 -12.06 0.60 -15.11
N ALA A 59 -11.10 0.61 -16.01
CA ALA A 59 -11.22 -0.02 -17.31
C ALA A 59 -11.43 -1.53 -17.17
N LYS A 60 -12.13 -2.10 -18.13
CA LYS A 60 -12.43 -3.53 -18.17
C LYS A 60 -11.13 -4.37 -18.21
N GLY A 61 -10.96 -5.22 -17.23
CA GLY A 61 -9.79 -6.07 -17.08
C GLY A 61 -9.93 -7.03 -15.91
N SER A 62 -8.81 -7.40 -15.29
CA SER A 62 -8.81 -8.26 -14.09
C SER A 62 -9.31 -7.50 -12.86
N PRO A 63 -10.33 -7.98 -12.15
CA PRO A 63 -10.78 -7.35 -10.90
C PRO A 63 -9.68 -7.27 -9.84
N LEU A 64 -8.84 -8.30 -9.75
CA LEU A 64 -7.74 -8.32 -8.80
C LEU A 64 -6.71 -7.22 -9.12
N GLN A 65 -6.36 -7.06 -10.39
CA GLN A 65 -5.43 -6.02 -10.83
C GLN A 65 -5.99 -4.62 -10.56
N LEU A 66 -7.29 -4.43 -10.76
CA LEU A 66 -7.96 -3.17 -10.47
C LEU A 66 -7.89 -2.80 -8.97
N VAL A 67 -8.14 -3.76 -8.10
CA VAL A 67 -8.04 -3.58 -6.65
C VAL A 67 -6.59 -3.32 -6.22
N LEU A 68 -5.63 -4.09 -6.75
CA LEU A 68 -4.22 -3.90 -6.44
C LEU A 68 -3.69 -2.54 -6.92
N ALA A 69 -4.15 -2.07 -8.07
CA ALA A 69 -3.77 -0.76 -8.58
C ALA A 69 -4.47 0.39 -7.83
N GLY A 70 -5.79 0.29 -7.64
CA GLY A 70 -6.62 1.39 -7.12
C GLY A 70 -6.53 1.58 -5.60
N ILE A 71 -6.40 0.50 -4.83
CA ILE A 71 -6.36 0.56 -3.36
C ILE A 71 -4.93 0.46 -2.84
N TYR A 72 -4.17 -0.52 -3.32
CA TYR A 72 -2.83 -0.81 -2.79
C TYR A 72 -1.70 -0.15 -3.56
N HIS A 73 -1.98 0.44 -4.72
CA HIS A 73 -1.00 1.10 -5.60
C HIS A 73 0.19 0.19 -5.96
N ALA A 74 -0.03 -1.12 -5.91
CA ALA A 74 1.01 -2.14 -6.08
C ALA A 74 1.17 -2.58 -7.54
N ASP A 75 0.18 -2.30 -8.39
CA ASP A 75 0.17 -2.71 -9.80
C ASP A 75 -0.22 -1.54 -10.72
N VAL A 76 -0.16 -1.77 -12.02
CA VAL A 76 -0.60 -0.81 -13.03
C VAL A 76 -2.06 -1.13 -13.41
N PRO A 77 -2.95 -0.13 -13.50
CA PRO A 77 -4.33 -0.39 -13.88
C PRO A 77 -4.41 -0.96 -15.30
N PRO A 78 -5.40 -1.82 -15.58
CA PRO A 78 -5.56 -2.48 -16.89
C PRO A 78 -5.85 -1.51 -18.04
N GLY A 79 -6.21 -0.27 -17.72
CA GLY A 79 -6.49 0.80 -18.68
C GLY A 79 -7.04 2.03 -18.00
N ASN A 80 -7.35 3.05 -18.80
CA ASN A 80 -7.89 4.32 -18.33
C ASN A 80 -9.39 4.41 -18.62
N ILE A 81 -10.12 5.14 -17.78
CA ILE A 81 -11.50 5.56 -17.99
C ILE A 81 -11.54 7.07 -18.23
N GLY A 82 -12.53 7.55 -18.97
CA GLY A 82 -12.72 8.97 -19.20
C GLY A 82 -13.08 9.72 -17.92
N PHE A 83 -12.61 10.95 -17.78
CA PHE A 83 -12.93 11.79 -16.62
C PHE A 83 -14.44 12.07 -16.49
N GLU A 84 -15.17 12.02 -17.61
CA GLU A 84 -16.63 12.14 -17.63
C GLU A 84 -17.34 11.06 -16.80
N GLU A 85 -16.77 9.85 -16.74
CA GLU A 85 -17.32 8.79 -15.89
C GLU A 85 -17.20 9.14 -14.40
N VAL A 86 -16.09 9.76 -13.99
CA VAL A 86 -15.92 10.23 -12.61
C VAL A 86 -16.99 11.26 -12.26
N GLN A 87 -17.29 12.19 -13.17
CA GLN A 87 -18.32 13.21 -12.96
C GLN A 87 -19.72 12.60 -12.83
N LYS A 88 -20.03 11.59 -13.64
CA LYS A 88 -21.31 10.86 -13.53
C LYS A 88 -21.47 10.18 -12.16
N TRP A 89 -20.43 9.52 -11.69
CA TRP A 89 -20.46 8.86 -10.40
C TRP A 89 -20.52 9.86 -9.24
N ASN A 90 -19.81 10.97 -9.34
CA ASN A 90 -19.85 12.01 -8.32
C ASN A 90 -21.22 12.71 -8.23
N ALA A 91 -21.97 12.73 -9.34
CA ALA A 91 -23.33 13.25 -9.37
C ALA A 91 -24.40 12.23 -8.91
N HIS A 92 -24.03 10.98 -8.66
CA HIS A 92 -24.99 9.94 -8.28
C HIS A 92 -25.38 10.07 -6.81
N PRO A 93 -26.68 10.06 -6.45
CA PRO A 93 -27.15 10.35 -5.09
C PRO A 93 -26.71 9.34 -4.03
N MET A 94 -26.30 8.15 -4.42
CA MET A 94 -25.79 7.12 -3.49
C MET A 94 -24.27 7.16 -3.34
N VAL A 95 -23.57 8.03 -4.05
CA VAL A 95 -22.10 8.15 -3.98
C VAL A 95 -21.77 9.40 -3.18
N ASN A 96 -21.07 9.23 -2.09
CA ASN A 96 -20.64 10.32 -1.24
C ASN A 96 -19.50 11.13 -1.88
N SER A 97 -18.54 10.46 -2.46
CA SER A 97 -17.40 11.08 -3.15
C SER A 97 -16.79 10.09 -4.14
N ALA A 98 -16.47 10.56 -5.33
CA ALA A 98 -15.73 9.82 -6.35
C ALA A 98 -14.36 10.46 -6.57
N ILE A 99 -13.31 9.77 -6.15
CA ILE A 99 -11.93 10.27 -6.19
C ILE A 99 -11.22 9.68 -7.41
N PRO A 100 -10.83 10.50 -8.40
CA PRO A 100 -10.08 10.01 -9.55
C PRO A 100 -8.65 9.70 -9.17
N LEU A 101 -8.14 8.57 -9.70
CA LEU A 101 -6.75 8.17 -9.56
C LEU A 101 -6.14 7.96 -10.94
N SER A 102 -5.07 8.69 -11.22
CA SER A 102 -4.23 8.48 -12.39
C SER A 102 -2.85 8.04 -11.94
N ILE A 103 -2.48 6.81 -12.28
CA ILE A 103 -1.19 6.25 -11.91
C ILE A 103 -0.21 6.53 -13.02
N GLY A 104 0.79 7.35 -12.72
CA GLY A 104 1.86 7.73 -13.64
C GLY A 104 3.13 6.91 -13.45
N ASP A 105 4.23 7.51 -13.89
CA ASP A 105 5.58 6.98 -13.75
C ASP A 105 6.05 7.05 -12.28
N SER A 106 7.26 6.62 -12.00
CA SER A 106 7.87 6.69 -10.68
C SER A 106 9.01 7.70 -10.65
N TYR A 107 9.17 8.41 -9.54
CA TYR A 107 10.26 9.31 -9.28
C TYR A 107 10.98 8.90 -8.00
N GLN A 108 12.28 8.65 -8.06
CA GLN A 108 13.11 8.21 -6.92
C GLN A 108 12.54 7.02 -6.13
N GLY A 109 11.91 6.06 -6.85
CA GLY A 109 11.30 4.89 -6.22
C GLY A 109 9.89 5.12 -5.66
N HIS A 110 9.36 6.33 -5.71
CA HIS A 110 8.00 6.67 -5.32
C HIS A 110 7.10 6.79 -6.54
N ARG A 111 5.92 6.19 -6.48
CA ARG A 111 4.94 6.23 -7.56
C ARG A 111 4.25 7.60 -7.61
N ILE A 112 4.13 8.16 -8.80
CA ILE A 112 3.44 9.43 -9.02
C ILE A 112 1.95 9.12 -9.23
N ILE A 113 1.11 9.75 -8.41
CA ILE A 113 -0.34 9.60 -8.46
C ILE A 113 -0.96 10.98 -8.71
N GLY A 114 -1.70 11.10 -9.82
CA GLY A 114 -2.56 12.25 -10.08
C GLY A 114 -3.94 12.01 -9.44
N THR A 115 -4.37 12.93 -8.59
CA THR A 115 -5.64 12.80 -7.84
C THR A 115 -6.17 14.16 -7.41
N THR A 116 -7.26 14.19 -6.65
CA THR A 116 -7.82 15.38 -6.02
C THR A 116 -7.39 15.50 -4.56
N PRO A 117 -7.49 16.69 -3.93
CA PRO A 117 -7.19 16.85 -2.50
C PRO A 117 -8.01 15.94 -1.57
N ASP A 118 -9.17 15.47 -2.03
CA ASP A 118 -10.02 14.54 -1.28
C ASP A 118 -9.32 13.21 -1.00
N PHE A 119 -8.39 12.81 -1.85
CA PHE A 119 -7.54 11.63 -1.62
C PHE A 119 -6.68 11.77 -0.36
N VAL A 120 -6.11 12.94 -0.15
CA VAL A 120 -5.29 13.24 1.04
C VAL A 120 -6.15 13.20 2.30
N ASN A 121 -7.39 13.73 2.20
CA ASN A 121 -8.36 13.70 3.29
C ASN A 121 -8.85 12.29 3.62
N LEU A 122 -9.05 11.43 2.60
CA LEU A 122 -9.45 10.03 2.76
C LEU A 122 -8.48 9.26 3.67
N TYR A 123 -7.19 9.47 3.49
CA TYR A 123 -6.15 8.82 4.29
C TYR A 123 -5.76 9.61 5.54
N ASN A 124 -6.41 10.74 5.84
CA ASN A 124 -6.03 11.66 6.92
C ASN A 124 -4.53 12.00 6.90
N ALA A 125 -3.96 12.09 5.71
CA ALA A 125 -2.54 12.37 5.55
C ALA A 125 -2.25 13.83 5.90
N LYS A 126 -1.14 14.05 6.60
CA LYS A 126 -0.68 15.40 6.95
C LYS A 126 0.61 15.68 6.21
N LEU A 127 0.70 16.89 5.65
CA LEU A 127 1.95 17.36 5.06
C LEU A 127 2.96 17.61 6.18
N GLU A 128 4.15 17.09 6.01
CA GLU A 128 5.28 17.37 6.90
C GLU A 128 5.87 18.75 6.58
N THR A 129 5.98 19.07 5.28
CA THR A 129 6.47 20.35 4.76
C THR A 129 5.83 20.67 3.42
N GLY A 130 5.58 21.94 3.13
CA GLY A 130 5.00 22.42 1.88
C GLY A 130 3.48 22.56 1.91
N ASP A 131 2.91 22.91 0.77
CA ASP A 131 1.49 23.12 0.58
C ASP A 131 0.94 22.17 -0.49
N LEU A 132 -0.36 21.85 -0.40
CA LEU A 132 -1.06 21.14 -1.46
C LEU A 132 -1.26 22.06 -2.68
N TRP A 133 -1.41 21.45 -3.85
CA TRP A 133 -1.72 22.18 -5.07
C TRP A 133 -3.03 22.96 -4.92
N ALA A 134 -3.02 24.20 -5.40
CA ALA A 134 -4.18 25.09 -5.32
C ALA A 134 -5.05 25.05 -6.60
N ARG A 135 -4.49 24.60 -7.72
CA ARG A 135 -5.18 24.57 -9.02
C ARG A 135 -5.24 23.16 -9.59
N PRO A 136 -6.28 22.85 -10.40
CA PRO A 136 -6.46 21.49 -10.94
C PRO A 136 -5.31 20.96 -11.82
N PHE A 137 -4.46 21.83 -12.33
CA PHE A 137 -3.32 21.46 -13.19
C PHE A 137 -1.96 21.78 -12.56
N ASP A 138 -1.92 22.14 -11.29
CA ASP A 138 -0.66 22.29 -10.58
C ASP A 138 0.00 20.92 -10.41
N CYS A 139 1.27 20.83 -10.78
CA CYS A 139 2.06 19.63 -10.65
C CYS A 139 3.15 19.83 -9.59
N LEU A 140 3.15 19.04 -8.56
CA LEU A 140 4.16 19.07 -7.49
C LEU A 140 5.59 18.77 -7.99
N LEU A 141 5.71 18.19 -9.19
CA LEU A 141 6.98 17.80 -9.81
C LEU A 141 7.57 18.84 -10.77
N TYR A 142 6.91 19.97 -10.99
CA TYR A 142 7.43 21.02 -11.88
C TYR A 142 8.71 21.70 -11.40
N THR A 143 9.11 21.48 -10.17
CA THR A 143 10.38 21.99 -9.63
C THR A 143 11.60 21.17 -10.06
N SER A 144 11.41 19.99 -10.66
CA SER A 144 12.50 19.17 -11.19
C SER A 144 12.28 18.94 -12.69
N PRO A 145 13.08 19.55 -13.58
CA PRO A 145 12.92 19.33 -15.01
C PRO A 145 13.16 17.86 -15.34
N SER A 146 12.15 17.23 -15.95
CA SER A 146 12.25 15.86 -16.43
C SER A 146 13.39 15.74 -17.44
N PRO A 147 14.16 14.64 -17.48
CA PRO A 147 15.12 14.38 -18.56
C PRO A 147 14.50 14.48 -19.97
N ARG A 148 13.19 14.24 -20.11
CA ARG A 148 12.44 14.41 -21.37
C ARG A 148 12.22 15.88 -21.76
N ASP A 149 12.13 16.78 -20.81
CA ASP A 149 11.94 18.21 -21.11
C ASP A 149 13.23 18.82 -21.68
N ARG A 150 14.38 18.29 -21.32
CA ARG A 150 15.67 18.69 -21.86
C ARG A 150 15.84 18.32 -23.34
N THR A 151 15.15 17.29 -23.84
CA THR A 151 15.19 16.89 -25.25
C THR A 151 14.22 17.66 -26.12
N ARG A 152 13.10 18.17 -25.57
CA ARG A 152 12.13 19.00 -26.30
C ARG A 152 12.63 20.42 -26.55
N SER A 153 13.43 20.98 -25.66
CA SER A 153 13.99 22.33 -25.82
C SER A 153 15.10 22.42 -26.90
N ARG A 154 15.53 21.30 -27.47
CA ARG A 154 16.55 21.23 -28.53
C ARG A 154 16.01 20.97 -29.93
N MET A 155 14.70 20.90 -30.15
CA MET A 155 14.15 20.85 -31.49
C MET A 155 14.22 22.26 -32.09
N PRO A 156 15.01 22.48 -33.16
CA PRO A 156 14.96 23.75 -33.87
C PRO A 156 13.56 23.94 -34.42
N SER A 157 13.00 25.12 -34.19
CA SER A 157 11.80 25.55 -34.87
C SER A 157 12.12 25.51 -36.38
N SER A 158 11.57 24.52 -37.10
CA SER A 158 11.58 24.54 -38.55
C SER A 158 10.79 25.78 -39.00
N ALA A 159 11.50 26.67 -39.67
CA ALA A 159 10.95 27.78 -40.42
C ALA A 159 10.02 27.26 -41.53
#